data_bc499d5561c876046060f5851830fa5c
#
_entry.id   bc499d5561c876046060f5851830fa5c
#
_cell.length_a   1.000
_cell.length_b   1.000
_cell.length_c   1.000
_cell.angle_alpha   90.00
_cell.angle_beta   90.00
_cell.angle_gamma   90.00
#
_symmetry.space_group_name_H-M   'P 1'
#
loop_
_entity.id
_entity.type
_entity.pdbx_description
1 polymer ?
#
loop_
_entity_poly.entity_id
_entity_poly.type
_entity_poly.pdbx_seq_one_letter_code
_entity_poly.pdbx_strand_id
1 'polypeptide(L)'
;MVNNPSADRSDATMHQTAKDGVRKIPIGVFDPVYDKLSLDEMLDKVSALGLEAMEIGTGNYPGSGHCPVDELLADPAKARAWKKRFEDRGIRVATLSCHGNPIHPDEKHAARDKEIFRKTVLLAERLEVRVIVGFSGCPGGTPEDKQPNWITYRWPPEYAQMQDWQWKEKVIPYWREAAKFAREHSIHRLAFEMHPNFVVYNPRTLMKLRDAVGEEIGANCDLSHLFWQQCDPVEVIHFLGKQKALFHAHMKDTVFFPENVDKYGVLNFAFDTPDLPQASETFRAVGYGHGASLWKEIVKAYMDVGYEGILSIENEDPILPGDVGVERAAYVLKNVRNELLGT
;
A
#
# COMPACT_ATOMS: atom_id res chain seq x y z
N MET A 1 39.12 16.56 -3.75
CA MET A 1 37.91 17.13 -3.14
C MET A 1 37.25 17.98 -4.23
N VAL A 2 36.21 17.46 -4.85
CA VAL A 2 35.35 18.22 -5.75
C VAL A 2 33.91 17.92 -5.29
N ASN A 3 33.31 18.91 -4.66
CA ASN A 3 31.89 18.90 -4.28
C ASN A 3 31.03 18.87 -5.55
N ASN A 4 30.16 17.90 -5.67
CA ASN A 4 29.13 17.85 -6.72
C ASN A 4 27.78 18.23 -6.07
N PRO A 5 27.20 19.41 -6.35
CA PRO A 5 25.91 19.85 -5.82
C PRO A 5 24.82 19.68 -6.90
N SER A 6 24.41 18.44 -7.22
CA SER A 6 23.35 18.23 -8.21
C SER A 6 22.30 17.19 -7.84
N ALA A 7 22.08 16.92 -6.55
CA ALA A 7 21.15 15.86 -6.12
C ALA A 7 19.89 16.34 -5.40
N ASP A 8 19.56 17.66 -5.41
CA ASP A 8 18.48 18.16 -4.53
C ASP A 8 17.57 19.24 -5.16
N ARG A 9 17.23 19.13 -6.45
CA ARG A 9 16.35 20.12 -7.09
C ARG A 9 15.04 19.62 -7.69
N SER A 10 14.76 18.33 -7.74
CA SER A 10 13.52 17.80 -8.35
C SER A 10 12.36 17.62 -7.37
N ASP A 11 12.61 17.52 -6.07
CA ASP A 11 11.57 17.30 -5.05
C ASP A 11 10.98 18.61 -4.46
N ALA A 12 11.59 19.76 -4.74
CA ALA A 12 11.26 21.02 -4.06
C ALA A 12 10.07 21.78 -4.65
N THR A 13 9.50 21.36 -5.79
CA THR A 13 8.56 22.21 -6.56
C THR A 13 7.08 21.87 -6.40
N MET A 14 6.68 20.85 -5.63
CA MET A 14 5.26 20.51 -5.46
C MET A 14 4.72 20.56 -4.02
N HIS A 15 5.43 21.16 -3.10
CA HIS A 15 4.94 21.29 -1.74
C HIS A 15 4.51 22.74 -1.44
N GLN A 16 3.25 23.07 -1.80
CA GLN A 16 2.61 24.28 -1.30
C GLN A 16 2.36 24.12 0.20
N THR A 17 3.03 24.91 1.03
CA THR A 17 2.69 25.07 2.46
C THR A 17 1.48 25.97 2.60
N ALA A 18 0.51 25.56 3.42
CA ALA A 18 -0.56 26.45 3.87
C ALA A 18 0.00 27.58 4.78
N LYS A 19 -0.82 28.60 5.08
CA LYS A 19 -0.42 29.81 5.82
C LYS A 19 0.24 29.56 7.19
N ASP A 20 0.08 28.36 7.77
CA ASP A 20 0.59 27.98 9.10
C ASP A 20 1.67 26.86 9.08
N GLY A 21 2.32 26.63 7.94
CA GLY A 21 3.37 25.61 7.81
C GLY A 21 2.84 24.17 7.69
N VAL A 22 1.52 23.96 7.63
CA VAL A 22 0.91 22.64 7.43
C VAL A 22 1.10 22.21 5.98
N ARG A 23 1.70 21.04 5.78
CA ARG A 23 1.97 20.51 4.45
C ARG A 23 0.71 19.87 3.84
N LYS A 24 0.38 20.27 2.61
CA LYS A 24 -0.66 19.62 1.82
C LYS A 24 -0.21 18.22 1.42
N ILE A 25 -0.94 17.17 1.82
CA ILE A 25 -0.70 15.79 1.38
C ILE A 25 -1.45 15.56 0.06
N PRO A 26 -0.78 15.14 -1.03
CA PRO A 26 -1.45 14.84 -2.29
C PRO A 26 -2.42 13.66 -2.14
N ILE A 27 -3.53 13.71 -2.86
CA ILE A 27 -4.47 12.59 -2.96
C ILE A 27 -4.26 11.92 -4.31
N GLY A 28 -4.15 10.59 -4.28
CA GLY A 28 -3.97 9.76 -5.45
C GLY A 28 -4.92 8.58 -5.48
N VAL A 29 -4.70 7.69 -6.43
CA VAL A 29 -5.48 6.45 -6.60
C VAL A 29 -4.57 5.31 -7.03
N PHE A 30 -4.91 4.10 -6.59
CA PHE A 30 -4.30 2.85 -7.01
C PHE A 30 -5.00 2.35 -8.28
N ASP A 31 -4.24 2.02 -9.31
CA ASP A 31 -4.73 1.84 -10.68
C ASP A 31 -5.59 0.59 -10.96
N PRO A 32 -5.56 -0.53 -10.20
CA PRO A 32 -6.36 -1.72 -10.52
C PRO A 32 -7.86 -1.46 -10.63
N VAL A 33 -8.39 -0.46 -9.92
CA VAL A 33 -9.80 -0.08 -10.04
C VAL A 33 -10.21 0.31 -11.46
N TYR A 34 -9.25 0.65 -12.30
CA TYR A 34 -9.40 1.05 -13.70
C TYR A 34 -8.85 0.03 -14.69
N ASP A 35 -8.71 -1.24 -14.30
CA ASP A 35 -8.11 -2.32 -15.10
C ASP A 35 -8.70 -2.48 -16.52
N LYS A 36 -9.96 -2.06 -16.70
CA LYS A 36 -10.70 -2.11 -17.99
C LYS A 36 -10.46 -0.92 -18.91
N LEU A 37 -9.79 0.11 -18.42
CA LEU A 37 -9.49 1.31 -19.20
C LEU A 37 -8.08 1.23 -19.79
N SER A 38 -7.87 1.91 -20.91
CA SER A 38 -6.51 2.19 -21.37
C SER A 38 -5.83 3.19 -20.45
N LEU A 39 -4.50 3.26 -20.51
CA LEU A 39 -3.72 4.20 -19.69
C LEU A 39 -4.20 5.66 -19.89
N ASP A 40 -4.49 6.11 -21.12
CA ASP A 40 -4.94 7.48 -21.35
C ASP A 40 -6.34 7.73 -20.80
N GLU A 41 -7.29 6.82 -21.01
CA GLU A 41 -8.64 6.96 -20.43
C GLU A 41 -8.62 7.01 -18.91
N MET A 42 -7.79 6.20 -18.27
CA MET A 42 -7.58 6.24 -16.82
C MET A 42 -6.99 7.58 -16.38
N LEU A 43 -5.92 8.05 -17.02
CA LEU A 43 -5.27 9.31 -16.69
C LEU A 43 -6.20 10.52 -16.88
N ASP A 44 -7.04 10.51 -17.91
CA ASP A 44 -8.03 11.55 -18.15
C ASP A 44 -9.09 11.58 -17.04
N LYS A 45 -9.57 10.40 -16.58
CA LYS A 45 -10.49 10.30 -15.43
C LYS A 45 -9.82 10.82 -14.13
N VAL A 46 -8.61 10.38 -13.84
CA VAL A 46 -7.85 10.77 -12.64
C VAL A 46 -7.62 12.27 -12.61
N SER A 47 -7.23 12.85 -13.76
CA SER A 47 -7.06 14.30 -13.93
C SER A 47 -8.38 15.07 -13.76
N ALA A 48 -9.49 14.58 -14.34
CA ALA A 48 -10.80 15.19 -14.20
C ALA A 48 -11.30 15.20 -12.75
N LEU A 49 -10.95 14.16 -11.97
CA LEU A 49 -11.20 14.12 -10.53
C LEU A 49 -10.26 15.05 -9.75
N GLY A 50 -9.26 15.67 -10.39
CA GLY A 50 -8.26 16.54 -9.74
C GLY A 50 -7.45 15.78 -8.70
N LEU A 51 -7.14 14.50 -8.95
CA LEU A 51 -6.18 13.72 -8.16
C LEU A 51 -4.76 14.05 -8.65
N GLU A 52 -3.81 14.03 -7.72
CA GLU A 52 -2.49 14.64 -7.91
C GLU A 52 -1.39 13.59 -8.13
N ALA A 53 -1.72 12.30 -7.87
CA ALA A 53 -0.75 11.21 -7.94
C ALA A 53 -1.41 9.86 -8.23
N MET A 54 -0.58 8.91 -8.62
CA MET A 54 -1.01 7.52 -8.79
C MET A 54 -0.02 6.54 -8.15
N GLU A 55 -0.57 5.46 -7.68
CA GLU A 55 0.08 4.20 -7.39
C GLU A 55 -0.18 3.25 -8.54
N ILE A 56 0.88 2.59 -9.06
CA ILE A 56 0.79 1.80 -10.29
C ILE A 56 1.20 0.36 -10.05
N GLY A 57 0.32 -0.57 -10.41
CA GLY A 57 0.59 -2.00 -10.40
C GLY A 57 1.65 -2.41 -11.44
N THR A 58 2.59 -3.25 -11.03
CA THR A 58 3.69 -3.74 -11.86
C THR A 58 3.72 -5.26 -11.99
N GLY A 59 2.71 -5.93 -11.47
CA GLY A 59 2.56 -7.38 -11.51
C GLY A 59 2.00 -7.96 -10.21
N ASN A 60 1.93 -9.29 -10.11
CA ASN A 60 1.29 -10.04 -9.02
C ASN A 60 -0.20 -9.71 -8.90
N TYR A 61 -0.76 -9.52 -7.68
CA TYR A 61 -2.19 -9.27 -7.47
C TYR A 61 -2.70 -7.99 -8.16
N PRO A 62 -1.97 -6.86 -8.14
CA PRO A 62 -2.44 -5.65 -8.85
C PRO A 62 -2.49 -5.79 -10.36
N GLY A 63 -1.77 -6.77 -10.92
CA GLY A 63 -1.53 -6.80 -12.37
C GLY A 63 -0.55 -5.72 -12.83
N SER A 64 -0.46 -5.53 -14.14
CA SER A 64 0.40 -4.52 -14.78
C SER A 64 -0.22 -3.95 -16.06
N GLY A 65 -1.56 -3.88 -16.10
CA GLY A 65 -2.29 -3.48 -17.31
C GLY A 65 -1.92 -2.10 -17.84
N HIS A 66 -1.59 -1.17 -16.96
CA HIS A 66 -1.18 0.20 -17.31
C HIS A 66 0.34 0.39 -17.35
N CYS A 67 1.12 -0.62 -16.95
CA CYS A 67 2.58 -0.56 -16.85
C CYS A 67 3.24 -1.73 -17.59
N PRO A 68 3.65 -1.57 -18.85
CA PRO A 68 4.32 -2.62 -19.62
C PRO A 68 5.78 -2.77 -19.15
N VAL A 69 5.99 -3.37 -17.98
CA VAL A 69 7.24 -3.42 -17.22
C VAL A 69 8.44 -3.84 -18.10
N ASP A 70 8.30 -4.93 -18.84
CA ASP A 70 9.41 -5.45 -19.65
C ASP A 70 9.82 -4.49 -20.78
N GLU A 71 8.85 -3.81 -21.40
CA GLU A 71 9.16 -2.81 -22.44
C GLU A 71 9.84 -1.58 -21.85
N LEU A 72 9.37 -1.12 -20.68
CA LEU A 72 9.93 0.04 -20.00
C LEU A 72 11.33 -0.25 -19.47
N LEU A 73 11.60 -1.49 -19.07
CA LEU A 73 12.94 -1.94 -18.69
C LEU A 73 13.87 -2.10 -19.90
N ALA A 74 13.36 -2.53 -21.05
CA ALA A 74 14.18 -2.72 -22.25
C ALA A 74 14.59 -1.39 -22.90
N ASP A 75 13.72 -0.35 -22.83
CA ASP A 75 13.94 0.91 -23.56
C ASP A 75 13.75 2.15 -22.63
N PRO A 76 14.85 2.85 -22.28
CA PRO A 76 14.78 4.08 -21.49
C PRO A 76 13.95 5.21 -22.13
N ALA A 77 13.85 5.26 -23.45
CA ALA A 77 13.05 6.28 -24.12
C ALA A 77 11.55 6.00 -23.95
N LYS A 78 11.14 4.72 -24.03
CA LYS A 78 9.78 4.31 -23.74
C LYS A 78 9.40 4.60 -22.27
N ALA A 79 10.32 4.33 -21.32
CA ALA A 79 10.09 4.63 -19.92
C ALA A 79 9.84 6.14 -19.68
N ARG A 80 10.66 7.01 -20.27
CA ARG A 80 10.47 8.47 -20.21
C ARG A 80 9.14 8.89 -20.85
N ALA A 81 8.83 8.35 -22.03
CA ALA A 81 7.58 8.67 -22.73
C ALA A 81 6.35 8.21 -21.94
N TRP A 82 6.41 7.05 -21.29
CA TRP A 82 5.36 6.55 -20.42
C TRP A 82 5.15 7.47 -19.21
N LYS A 83 6.22 7.82 -18.48
CA LYS A 83 6.17 8.72 -17.32
C LYS A 83 5.63 10.11 -17.70
N LYS A 84 6.02 10.61 -18.87
CA LYS A 84 5.58 11.92 -19.40
C LYS A 84 4.06 11.98 -19.59
N ARG A 85 3.37 10.88 -19.90
CA ARG A 85 1.90 10.87 -20.04
C ARG A 85 1.18 11.27 -18.76
N PHE A 86 1.72 10.90 -17.60
CA PHE A 86 1.24 11.31 -16.28
C PHE A 86 1.56 12.79 -16.04
N GLU A 87 2.81 13.17 -16.25
CA GLU A 87 3.28 14.55 -16.03
C GLU A 87 2.51 15.57 -16.87
N ASP A 88 2.19 15.26 -18.14
CA ASP A 88 1.42 16.10 -19.04
C ASP A 88 -0.01 16.39 -18.52
N ARG A 89 -0.51 15.56 -17.59
CA ARG A 89 -1.81 15.73 -16.91
C ARG A 89 -1.68 16.23 -15.48
N GLY A 90 -0.48 16.62 -15.06
CA GLY A 90 -0.21 17.07 -13.70
C GLY A 90 -0.27 15.95 -12.65
N ILE A 91 -0.14 14.68 -13.07
CA ILE A 91 -0.20 13.51 -12.19
C ILE A 91 1.22 13.00 -11.95
N ARG A 92 1.55 12.66 -10.70
CA ARG A 92 2.82 12.03 -10.34
C ARG A 92 2.65 10.51 -10.19
N VAL A 93 3.57 9.73 -10.75
CA VAL A 93 3.73 8.32 -10.35
C VAL A 93 4.44 8.31 -8.99
N ALA A 94 3.69 8.05 -7.93
CA ALA A 94 4.18 8.17 -6.56
C ALA A 94 4.81 6.88 -6.05
N THR A 95 4.21 5.72 -6.38
CA THR A 95 4.64 4.40 -5.94
C THR A 95 4.44 3.37 -7.03
N LEU A 96 5.25 2.31 -6.99
CA LEU A 96 5.03 1.10 -7.77
C LEU A 96 4.63 -0.04 -6.84
N SER A 97 3.64 -0.83 -7.26
CA SER A 97 3.02 -1.85 -6.42
C SER A 97 3.09 -3.23 -7.04
N CYS A 98 3.60 -4.20 -6.27
CA CYS A 98 3.79 -5.57 -6.71
C CYS A 98 3.37 -6.58 -5.62
N HIS A 99 2.21 -6.37 -5.03
CA HIS A 99 1.66 -7.24 -3.99
C HIS A 99 1.71 -8.71 -4.41
N GLY A 100 2.42 -9.55 -3.66
CA GLY A 100 2.60 -10.96 -3.98
C GLY A 100 3.13 -11.74 -2.78
N ASN A 101 3.42 -13.04 -3.01
CA ASN A 101 3.98 -13.90 -1.98
C ASN A 101 5.32 -14.51 -2.41
N PRO A 102 6.43 -13.77 -2.32
CA PRO A 102 7.75 -14.23 -2.76
C PRO A 102 8.33 -15.36 -1.88
N ILE A 103 7.71 -15.67 -0.76
CA ILE A 103 8.07 -16.77 0.13
C ILE A 103 6.99 -17.87 0.16
N HIS A 104 6.14 -17.93 -0.86
CA HIS A 104 5.14 -18.96 -1.03
C HIS A 104 5.77 -20.37 -0.98
N PRO A 105 5.14 -21.36 -0.32
CA PRO A 105 5.69 -22.71 -0.25
C PRO A 105 5.77 -23.44 -1.61
N ASP A 106 4.91 -23.07 -2.58
CA ASP A 106 5.10 -23.49 -3.97
C ASP A 106 6.23 -22.68 -4.61
N GLU A 107 7.30 -23.37 -5.02
CA GLU A 107 8.52 -22.75 -5.54
C GLU A 107 8.30 -21.98 -6.85
N LYS A 108 7.37 -22.42 -7.71
CA LYS A 108 7.07 -21.73 -8.98
C LYS A 108 6.37 -20.41 -8.71
N HIS A 109 5.43 -20.42 -7.77
CA HIS A 109 4.76 -19.20 -7.31
C HIS A 109 5.78 -18.23 -6.71
N ALA A 110 6.57 -18.69 -5.75
CA ALA A 110 7.61 -17.87 -5.13
C ALA A 110 8.61 -17.30 -6.14
N ALA A 111 9.07 -18.10 -7.11
CA ALA A 111 10.01 -17.64 -8.13
C ALA A 111 9.42 -16.55 -9.04
N ARG A 112 8.16 -16.70 -9.45
CA ARG A 112 7.44 -15.68 -10.22
C ARG A 112 7.36 -14.36 -9.46
N ASP A 113 6.92 -14.40 -8.20
CA ASP A 113 6.70 -13.21 -7.40
C ASP A 113 8.01 -12.51 -7.02
N LYS A 114 9.09 -13.28 -6.82
CA LYS A 114 10.46 -12.74 -6.66
C LYS A 114 10.94 -12.00 -7.90
N GLU A 115 10.69 -12.57 -9.08
CA GLU A 115 11.11 -11.95 -10.34
C GLU A 115 10.34 -10.66 -10.61
N ILE A 116 9.03 -10.63 -10.32
CA ILE A 116 8.21 -9.43 -10.41
C ILE A 116 8.74 -8.35 -9.46
N PHE A 117 9.04 -8.69 -8.21
CA PHE A 117 9.65 -7.75 -7.27
C PHE A 117 10.97 -7.19 -7.78
N ARG A 118 11.87 -8.04 -8.31
CA ARG A 118 13.14 -7.59 -8.89
C ARG A 118 12.94 -6.61 -10.04
N LYS A 119 12.05 -6.93 -10.98
CA LYS A 119 11.70 -6.04 -12.10
C LYS A 119 11.11 -4.73 -11.61
N THR A 120 10.27 -4.75 -10.58
CA THR A 120 9.70 -3.54 -9.97
C THR A 120 10.78 -2.65 -9.38
N VAL A 121 11.77 -3.22 -8.67
CA VAL A 121 12.92 -2.45 -8.14
C VAL A 121 13.69 -1.77 -9.27
N LEU A 122 14.04 -2.51 -10.34
CA LEU A 122 14.78 -1.96 -11.49
C LEU A 122 13.97 -0.87 -12.22
N LEU A 123 12.64 -1.06 -12.32
CA LEU A 123 11.77 -0.07 -12.93
C LEU A 123 11.62 1.17 -12.06
N ALA A 124 11.51 1.02 -10.74
CA ALA A 124 11.45 2.11 -9.78
C ALA A 124 12.70 2.99 -9.86
N GLU A 125 13.89 2.39 -9.91
CA GLU A 125 15.16 3.11 -10.15
C GLU A 125 15.11 3.90 -11.47
N ARG A 126 14.68 3.29 -12.57
CA ARG A 126 14.59 3.91 -13.90
C ARG A 126 13.60 5.07 -13.97
N LEU A 127 12.47 4.95 -13.27
CA LEU A 127 11.42 5.97 -13.23
C LEU A 127 11.65 7.00 -12.11
N GLU A 128 12.69 6.83 -11.29
CA GLU A 128 12.96 7.65 -10.09
C GLU A 128 11.82 7.60 -9.05
N VAL A 129 11.11 6.49 -8.99
CA VAL A 129 10.10 6.22 -7.95
C VAL A 129 10.82 5.68 -6.71
N ARG A 130 10.50 6.22 -5.53
CA ARG A 130 11.25 5.96 -4.28
C ARG A 130 10.63 4.92 -3.37
N VAL A 131 9.37 4.56 -3.61
CA VAL A 131 8.60 3.66 -2.74
C VAL A 131 8.07 2.49 -3.56
N ILE A 132 8.30 1.28 -3.07
CA ILE A 132 7.68 0.05 -3.58
C ILE A 132 6.71 -0.46 -2.54
N VAL A 133 5.49 -0.75 -2.98
CA VAL A 133 4.42 -1.30 -2.14
C VAL A 133 4.24 -2.79 -2.42
N GLY A 134 3.96 -3.58 -1.39
CA GLY A 134 3.71 -5.00 -1.54
C GLY A 134 3.35 -5.71 -0.24
N PHE A 135 3.19 -7.03 -0.32
CA PHE A 135 2.96 -7.87 0.84
C PHE A 135 4.26 -8.51 1.36
N SER A 136 4.27 -8.81 2.65
CA SER A 136 5.41 -9.50 3.28
C SER A 136 5.56 -10.96 2.85
N GLY A 137 4.52 -11.52 2.22
CA GLY A 137 4.40 -12.95 1.96
C GLY A 137 3.96 -13.75 3.19
N CYS A 138 3.62 -15.00 2.96
CA CYS A 138 3.32 -15.99 3.98
C CYS A 138 3.86 -17.36 3.54
N PRO A 139 4.79 -17.98 4.29
CA PRO A 139 5.29 -19.31 3.99
C PRO A 139 4.34 -20.39 4.52
N GLY A 140 4.64 -21.67 4.26
CA GLY A 140 4.03 -22.79 4.96
C GLY A 140 4.38 -22.83 6.45
N GLY A 141 3.78 -23.73 7.21
CA GLY A 141 4.13 -23.97 8.61
C GLY A 141 5.32 -24.93 8.75
N THR A 142 5.61 -25.74 7.70
CA THR A 142 6.72 -26.70 7.62
C THR A 142 7.42 -26.64 6.26
N PRO A 143 8.62 -27.24 6.10
CA PRO A 143 9.30 -27.32 4.81
C PRO A 143 8.54 -28.11 3.74
N GLU A 144 7.68 -29.03 4.15
CA GLU A 144 6.92 -29.93 3.27
C GLU A 144 5.61 -29.31 2.76
N ASP A 145 5.15 -28.22 3.38
CA ASP A 145 3.89 -27.57 3.02
C ASP A 145 3.92 -27.00 1.59
N LYS A 146 2.78 -27.07 0.94
CA LYS A 146 2.56 -26.53 -0.42
C LYS A 146 1.67 -25.29 -0.44
N GLN A 147 1.03 -24.98 0.68
CA GLN A 147 0.15 -23.82 0.84
C GLN A 147 0.63 -22.94 2.00
N PRO A 148 0.38 -21.62 1.93
CA PRO A 148 0.68 -20.71 3.03
C PRO A 148 -0.07 -21.11 4.31
N ASN A 149 0.57 -20.87 5.45
CA ASN A 149 -0.03 -21.10 6.76
C ASN A 149 0.08 -19.83 7.60
N TRP A 150 -1.01 -19.08 7.70
CA TRP A 150 -1.06 -17.82 8.45
C TRP A 150 -1.29 -18.10 9.94
N ILE A 151 -0.28 -17.92 10.77
CA ILE A 151 -0.30 -18.20 12.19
C ILE A 151 -0.34 -16.90 12.98
N THR A 152 -1.49 -16.61 13.59
CA THR A 152 -1.70 -15.43 14.44
C THR A 152 -1.74 -15.78 15.92
N TYR A 153 -2.13 -17.02 16.26
CA TYR A 153 -2.27 -17.52 17.62
C TYR A 153 -1.25 -18.61 17.92
N ARG A 154 -0.42 -18.41 18.96
CA ARG A 154 0.74 -19.25 19.27
C ARG A 154 0.43 -20.44 20.19
N TRP A 155 -0.80 -20.89 20.21
CA TRP A 155 -1.25 -22.03 20.98
C TRP A 155 -2.16 -22.92 20.11
N PRO A 156 -2.04 -24.24 20.18
CA PRO A 156 -1.07 -25.08 20.93
C PRO A 156 0.41 -24.82 20.58
N PRO A 157 1.37 -25.38 21.37
CA PRO A 157 2.82 -25.05 21.25
C PRO A 157 3.43 -25.27 19.87
N GLU A 158 2.93 -26.22 19.10
CA GLU A 158 3.38 -26.47 17.70
C GLU A 158 3.20 -25.25 16.80
N TYR A 159 2.15 -24.44 16.99
CA TYR A 159 1.96 -23.20 16.23
C TYR A 159 3.02 -22.16 16.55
N ALA A 160 3.48 -22.11 17.80
CA ALA A 160 4.60 -21.24 18.18
C ALA A 160 5.89 -21.66 17.46
N GLN A 161 6.17 -22.97 17.41
CA GLN A 161 7.34 -23.54 16.73
C GLN A 161 7.29 -23.27 15.21
N MET A 162 6.14 -23.48 14.57
CA MET A 162 5.93 -23.18 13.15
C MET A 162 6.15 -21.70 12.86
N GLN A 163 5.57 -20.82 13.68
CA GLN A 163 5.72 -19.36 13.47
C GLN A 163 7.18 -18.92 13.65
N ASP A 164 7.89 -19.48 14.66
CA ASP A 164 9.31 -19.15 14.88
C ASP A 164 10.17 -19.64 13.69
N TRP A 165 9.87 -20.85 13.14
CA TRP A 165 10.52 -21.36 11.94
C TRP A 165 10.22 -20.46 10.71
N GLN A 166 8.95 -20.08 10.48
CA GLN A 166 8.56 -19.18 9.40
C GLN A 166 9.41 -17.90 9.39
N TRP A 167 9.49 -17.24 10.55
CA TRP A 167 10.21 -15.98 10.65
C TRP A 167 11.72 -16.17 10.49
N LYS A 168 12.29 -17.17 11.14
CA LYS A 168 13.74 -17.39 11.17
C LYS A 168 14.29 -17.94 9.87
N GLU A 169 13.59 -18.90 9.24
CA GLU A 169 14.12 -19.64 8.10
C GLU A 169 13.59 -19.13 6.73
N LYS A 170 12.49 -18.39 6.70
CA LYS A 170 11.87 -17.92 5.45
C LYS A 170 11.79 -16.41 5.35
N VAL A 171 11.10 -15.76 6.27
CA VAL A 171 10.75 -14.34 6.19
C VAL A 171 11.99 -13.45 6.27
N ILE A 172 12.73 -13.54 7.37
CA ILE A 172 13.88 -12.66 7.64
C ILE A 172 15.00 -12.87 6.61
N PRO A 173 15.42 -14.11 6.29
CA PRO A 173 16.45 -14.30 5.28
C PRO A 173 16.08 -13.73 3.91
N TYR A 174 14.85 -13.96 3.44
CA TYR A 174 14.42 -13.43 2.15
C TYR A 174 14.43 -11.89 2.14
N TRP A 175 13.81 -11.25 3.13
CA TRP A 175 13.69 -9.79 3.13
C TRP A 175 15.02 -9.08 3.38
N ARG A 176 15.99 -9.70 4.04
CA ARG A 176 17.34 -9.16 4.13
C ARG A 176 18.01 -9.06 2.74
N GLU A 177 17.92 -10.11 1.94
CA GLU A 177 18.49 -10.10 0.59
C GLU A 177 17.70 -9.17 -0.34
N ALA A 178 16.37 -9.17 -0.27
CA ALA A 178 15.52 -8.32 -1.08
C ALA A 178 15.72 -6.83 -0.75
N ALA A 179 15.83 -6.46 0.53
CA ALA A 179 16.11 -5.10 0.95
C ALA A 179 17.53 -4.65 0.55
N LYS A 180 18.52 -5.55 0.64
CA LYS A 180 19.87 -5.28 0.14
C LYS A 180 19.85 -4.97 -1.36
N PHE A 181 19.19 -5.81 -2.16
CA PHE A 181 19.03 -5.59 -3.60
C PHE A 181 18.33 -4.26 -3.89
N ALA A 182 17.27 -3.94 -3.17
CA ALA A 182 16.57 -2.66 -3.34
C ALA A 182 17.49 -1.45 -3.05
N ARG A 183 18.29 -1.51 -1.98
CA ARG A 183 19.29 -0.45 -1.65
C ARG A 183 20.33 -0.27 -2.75
N GLU A 184 20.83 -1.37 -3.33
CA GLU A 184 21.80 -1.32 -4.43
C GLU A 184 21.25 -0.58 -5.65
N HIS A 185 19.91 -0.49 -5.79
CA HIS A 185 19.18 0.26 -6.80
C HIS A 185 18.55 1.56 -6.28
N SER A 186 19.09 2.12 -5.19
CA SER A 186 18.64 3.39 -4.60
C SER A 186 17.17 3.39 -4.11
N ILE A 187 16.58 2.22 -3.87
CA ILE A 187 15.26 2.07 -3.27
C ILE A 187 15.41 1.79 -1.77
N HIS A 188 14.97 2.74 -0.95
CA HIS A 188 15.12 2.71 0.49
C HIS A 188 13.78 2.63 1.25
N ARG A 189 12.67 2.51 0.53
CA ARG A 189 11.33 2.44 1.13
C ARG A 189 10.55 1.28 0.52
N LEU A 190 10.51 0.16 1.26
CA LEU A 190 9.66 -1.00 0.97
C LEU A 190 8.46 -0.93 1.91
N ALA A 191 7.31 -0.55 1.38
CA ALA A 191 6.08 -0.31 2.11
C ALA A 191 5.22 -1.58 2.14
N PHE A 192 5.21 -2.29 3.27
CA PHE A 192 4.40 -3.49 3.42
C PHE A 192 3.00 -3.14 3.88
N GLU A 193 2.03 -3.62 3.12
CA GLU A 193 0.65 -3.61 3.57
C GLU A 193 0.47 -4.61 4.70
N MET A 194 -0.09 -4.13 5.80
CA MET A 194 -0.42 -4.95 6.97
C MET A 194 -1.74 -5.66 6.71
N HIS A 195 -1.68 -6.82 6.05
CA HIS A 195 -2.83 -7.50 5.48
C HIS A 195 -3.06 -8.90 6.10
N PRO A 196 -4.31 -9.32 6.36
CA PRO A 196 -4.64 -10.70 6.72
C PRO A 196 -4.00 -11.70 5.76
N ASN A 197 -3.73 -12.91 6.25
CA ASN A 197 -3.07 -14.00 5.49
C ASN A 197 -1.60 -13.75 5.11
N PHE A 198 -0.99 -12.66 5.57
CA PHE A 198 0.44 -12.38 5.43
C PHE A 198 1.10 -12.29 6.81
N VAL A 199 2.43 -12.52 6.88
CA VAL A 199 3.12 -12.52 8.19
C VAL A 199 3.23 -11.13 8.82
N VAL A 200 3.17 -10.07 8.01
CA VAL A 200 3.01 -8.69 8.47
C VAL A 200 1.54 -8.31 8.29
N TYR A 201 0.79 -8.27 9.38
CA TYR A 201 -0.65 -8.00 9.39
C TYR A 201 -1.08 -6.92 10.39
N ASN A 202 -0.12 -6.37 11.15
CA ASN A 202 -0.37 -5.27 12.08
C ASN A 202 0.95 -4.54 12.42
N PRO A 203 0.91 -3.40 13.10
CA PRO A 203 2.12 -2.63 13.43
C PRO A 203 3.18 -3.41 14.20
N ARG A 204 2.78 -4.34 15.08
CA ARG A 204 3.72 -5.17 15.84
C ARG A 204 4.53 -6.11 14.93
N THR A 205 3.88 -6.77 13.99
CA THR A 205 4.55 -7.68 13.05
C THR A 205 5.39 -6.93 12.02
N LEU A 206 4.96 -5.73 11.62
CA LEU A 206 5.75 -4.83 10.79
C LEU A 206 7.06 -4.44 11.50
N MET A 207 6.99 -3.97 12.76
CA MET A 207 8.17 -3.60 13.50
C MET A 207 9.11 -4.79 13.75
N LYS A 208 8.56 -5.98 13.98
CA LYS A 208 9.36 -7.22 14.07
C LYS A 208 10.18 -7.47 12.80
N LEU A 209 9.61 -7.22 11.62
CA LEU A 209 10.33 -7.36 10.35
C LEU A 209 11.37 -6.25 10.20
N ARG A 210 11.00 -4.99 10.47
CA ARG A 210 11.89 -3.84 10.42
C ARG A 210 13.10 -3.99 11.32
N ASP A 211 12.92 -4.40 12.57
CA ASP A 211 14.00 -4.62 13.53
C ASP A 211 14.98 -5.72 13.08
N ALA A 212 14.47 -6.73 12.36
CA ALA A 212 15.28 -7.84 11.89
C ALA A 212 15.99 -7.58 10.55
N VAL A 213 15.46 -6.71 9.70
CA VAL A 213 15.95 -6.46 8.32
C VAL A 213 16.64 -5.12 8.20
N GLY A 214 15.97 -4.03 8.57
CA GLY A 214 16.50 -2.66 8.47
C GLY A 214 15.43 -1.59 8.25
N GLU A 215 15.89 -0.35 8.22
CA GLU A 215 15.03 0.83 8.12
C GLU A 215 14.31 0.97 6.76
N GLU A 216 14.69 0.18 5.78
CA GLU A 216 14.01 0.11 4.48
C GLU A 216 12.61 -0.49 4.56
N ILE A 217 12.32 -1.23 5.64
CA ILE A 217 11.01 -1.82 5.89
C ILE A 217 10.11 -0.79 6.55
N GLY A 218 8.95 -0.52 5.97
CA GLY A 218 7.93 0.37 6.52
C GLY A 218 6.55 -0.05 6.10
N ALA A 219 5.55 0.73 6.50
CA ALA A 219 4.15 0.45 6.27
C ALA A 219 3.65 1.05 4.94
N ASN A 220 2.89 0.27 4.18
CA ASN A 220 1.69 0.76 3.55
C ASN A 220 0.58 0.65 4.60
N CYS A 221 0.10 1.79 5.07
CA CYS A 221 -0.90 1.83 6.14
C CYS A 221 -2.31 1.80 5.52
N ASP A 222 -2.82 0.59 5.35
CA ASP A 222 -4.23 0.35 5.04
C ASP A 222 -5.01 0.12 6.33
N LEU A 223 -5.84 1.08 6.67
CA LEU A 223 -6.62 1.05 7.91
C LEU A 223 -7.78 0.06 7.84
N SER A 224 -8.25 -0.30 6.64
CA SER A 224 -9.35 -1.25 6.48
C SER A 224 -9.03 -2.61 7.09
N HIS A 225 -7.76 -3.01 7.04
CA HIS A 225 -7.27 -4.26 7.63
C HIS A 225 -6.98 -4.16 9.14
N LEU A 226 -7.05 -2.96 9.71
CA LEU A 226 -6.75 -2.72 11.13
C LEU A 226 -8.00 -2.44 11.96
N PHE A 227 -9.07 -1.94 11.35
CA PHE A 227 -10.33 -1.67 12.07
C PHE A 227 -10.89 -2.92 12.76
N TRP A 228 -10.97 -4.06 12.06
CA TRP A 228 -11.46 -5.30 12.63
C TRP A 228 -10.54 -5.88 13.73
N GLN A 229 -9.25 -5.52 13.73
CA GLN A 229 -8.32 -5.83 14.80
C GLN A 229 -8.49 -4.90 16.02
N GLN A 230 -9.46 -3.99 16.00
CA GLN A 230 -9.70 -2.97 17.02
C GLN A 230 -8.52 -2.02 17.23
N CYS A 231 -7.71 -1.80 16.19
CA CYS A 231 -6.66 -0.79 16.24
C CYS A 231 -7.30 0.61 16.09
N ASP A 232 -6.89 1.54 16.93
CA ASP A 232 -7.23 2.95 16.74
C ASP A 232 -6.40 3.51 15.58
N PRO A 233 -7.03 4.02 14.49
CA PRO A 233 -6.32 4.46 13.30
C PRO A 233 -5.37 5.64 13.56
N VAL A 234 -5.74 6.56 14.43
CA VAL A 234 -4.94 7.75 14.77
C VAL A 234 -3.69 7.33 15.55
N GLU A 235 -3.86 6.43 16.53
CA GLU A 235 -2.74 5.89 17.31
C GLU A 235 -1.77 5.07 16.43
N VAL A 236 -2.28 4.29 15.48
CA VAL A 236 -1.43 3.55 14.53
C VAL A 236 -0.58 4.49 13.68
N ILE A 237 -1.18 5.55 13.14
CA ILE A 237 -0.48 6.55 12.33
C ILE A 237 0.60 7.26 13.16
N HIS A 238 0.27 7.71 14.37
CA HIS A 238 1.22 8.35 15.28
C HIS A 238 2.35 7.41 15.66
N PHE A 239 2.05 6.14 15.97
CA PHE A 239 3.05 5.13 16.30
C PHE A 239 4.03 4.91 15.13
N LEU A 240 3.50 4.65 13.93
CA LEU A 240 4.33 4.40 12.74
C LEU A 240 5.12 5.65 12.32
N GLY A 241 4.52 6.84 12.43
CA GLY A 241 5.18 8.11 12.16
C GLY A 241 6.37 8.36 13.11
N LYS A 242 6.18 8.14 14.42
CA LYS A 242 7.24 8.24 15.43
C LYS A 242 8.39 7.27 15.15
N GLN A 243 8.11 6.09 14.63
CA GLN A 243 9.10 5.09 14.24
C GLN A 243 9.73 5.38 12.86
N LYS A 244 9.31 6.43 12.16
CA LYS A 244 9.71 6.73 10.77
C LYS A 244 9.48 5.54 9.83
N ALA A 245 8.41 4.78 10.09
CA ALA A 245 8.05 3.57 9.37
C ALA A 245 6.80 3.73 8.50
N LEU A 246 6.29 4.94 8.31
CA LEU A 246 5.10 5.24 7.52
C LEU A 246 5.53 5.70 6.13
N PHE A 247 5.47 4.80 5.14
CA PHE A 247 6.00 5.04 3.80
C PHE A 247 4.92 5.25 2.74
N HIS A 248 3.77 4.61 2.91
CA HIS A 248 2.61 4.72 2.03
C HIS A 248 1.32 4.59 2.83
N ALA A 249 0.20 4.98 2.23
CA ALA A 249 -1.10 4.94 2.89
C ALA A 249 -2.21 4.63 1.88
N HIS A 250 -2.91 3.52 2.08
CA HIS A 250 -4.15 3.22 1.39
C HIS A 250 -5.34 3.84 2.12
N MET A 251 -6.16 4.53 1.35
CA MET A 251 -7.42 5.11 1.80
C MET A 251 -8.55 4.19 1.36
N LYS A 252 -8.87 3.25 2.24
CA LYS A 252 -9.93 2.26 2.10
C LYS A 252 -10.71 2.16 3.39
N ASP A 253 -12.02 2.13 3.31
CA ASP A 253 -12.92 2.07 4.46
C ASP A 253 -13.43 0.65 4.69
N THR A 254 -14.02 0.43 5.85
CA THR A 254 -14.66 -0.83 6.24
C THR A 254 -15.96 -0.53 6.96
N VAL A 255 -17.01 -1.28 6.63
CA VAL A 255 -18.25 -1.27 7.40
C VAL A 255 -18.39 -2.56 8.19
N PHE A 256 -18.86 -2.45 9.43
CA PHE A 256 -19.22 -3.58 10.26
C PHE A 256 -20.74 -3.76 10.29
N PHE A 257 -21.17 -5.02 10.33
CA PHE A 257 -22.58 -5.41 10.50
C PHE A 257 -22.78 -5.90 11.94
N PRO A 258 -23.23 -5.04 12.88
CA PRO A 258 -23.21 -5.34 14.32
C PRO A 258 -23.92 -6.63 14.68
N GLU A 259 -25.08 -6.90 14.04
CA GLU A 259 -25.84 -8.12 14.32
C GLU A 259 -25.08 -9.41 14.00
N ASN A 260 -24.22 -9.37 12.98
CA ASN A 260 -23.37 -10.52 12.60
C ASN A 260 -22.11 -10.56 13.46
N VAL A 261 -21.52 -9.41 13.77
CA VAL A 261 -20.39 -9.30 14.71
C VAL A 261 -20.76 -9.89 16.07
N ASP A 262 -21.96 -9.54 16.60
CA ASP A 262 -22.44 -10.03 17.90
C ASP A 262 -22.63 -11.55 17.93
N LYS A 263 -22.93 -12.17 16.78
CA LYS A 263 -23.17 -13.63 16.68
C LYS A 263 -21.93 -14.42 16.30
N TYR A 264 -21.10 -13.88 15.41
CA TYR A 264 -20.07 -14.65 14.73
C TYR A 264 -18.66 -14.09 14.94
N GLY A 265 -18.52 -12.92 15.55
CA GLY A 265 -17.23 -12.20 15.65
C GLY A 265 -16.85 -11.53 14.32
N VAL A 266 -15.61 -11.05 14.23
CA VAL A 266 -15.16 -10.17 13.14
C VAL A 266 -14.44 -10.90 11.98
N LEU A 267 -14.29 -12.24 12.03
CA LEU A 267 -13.53 -12.97 11.03
C LEU A 267 -14.35 -13.44 9.81
N ASN A 268 -15.62 -13.02 9.71
CA ASN A 268 -16.50 -13.33 8.58
C ASN A 268 -16.52 -12.15 7.60
N PHE A 269 -15.47 -12.05 6.81
CA PHE A 269 -15.34 -11.05 5.77
C PHE A 269 -16.12 -11.45 4.50
N ALA A 270 -16.79 -10.50 3.83
CA ALA A 270 -17.35 -10.69 2.51
C ALA A 270 -16.61 -9.87 1.47
N PHE A 271 -16.13 -10.55 0.44
CA PHE A 271 -15.53 -9.93 -0.73
C PHE A 271 -16.59 -9.62 -1.81
N ASP A 272 -17.63 -10.43 -1.89
CA ASP A 272 -18.68 -10.37 -2.90
C ASP A 272 -20.06 -10.07 -2.31
N THR A 273 -20.90 -9.40 -3.08
CA THR A 273 -22.27 -9.04 -2.66
C THR A 273 -23.15 -10.20 -2.20
N PRO A 274 -23.07 -11.41 -2.78
CA PRO A 274 -23.86 -12.56 -2.30
C PRO A 274 -23.58 -12.95 -0.84
N ASP A 275 -22.38 -12.69 -0.35
CA ASP A 275 -21.95 -13.08 1.00
C ASP A 275 -22.29 -12.01 2.06
N LEU A 276 -22.63 -10.79 1.65
CA LEU A 276 -22.92 -9.67 2.55
C LEU A 276 -23.94 -9.96 3.64
N PRO A 277 -25.04 -10.71 3.42
CA PRO A 277 -26.01 -10.99 4.47
C PRO A 277 -25.45 -11.76 5.68
N GLN A 278 -24.35 -12.50 5.49
CA GLN A 278 -23.71 -13.29 6.54
C GLN A 278 -22.36 -12.69 6.99
N ALA A 279 -21.89 -11.65 6.32
CA ALA A 279 -20.63 -11.00 6.63
C ALA A 279 -20.71 -10.25 7.96
N SER A 280 -19.61 -10.25 8.69
CA SER A 280 -19.40 -9.35 9.84
C SER A 280 -18.84 -8.01 9.41
N GLU A 281 -18.13 -7.97 8.30
CA GLU A 281 -17.55 -6.77 7.71
C GLU A 281 -17.38 -6.89 6.18
N THR A 282 -17.24 -5.74 5.53
CA THR A 282 -16.81 -5.64 4.13
C THR A 282 -16.14 -4.30 3.85
N PHE A 283 -15.35 -4.24 2.79
CA PHE A 283 -14.74 -2.99 2.33
C PHE A 283 -15.79 -2.00 1.81
N ARG A 284 -15.51 -0.72 1.99
CA ARG A 284 -16.31 0.37 1.47
C ARG A 284 -15.43 1.50 0.93
N ALA A 285 -15.99 2.26 0.02
CA ALA A 285 -15.41 3.53 -0.35
C ALA A 285 -15.28 4.45 0.88
N VAL A 286 -14.21 5.26 0.93
CA VAL A 286 -13.93 6.20 2.02
C VAL A 286 -15.16 7.05 2.35
N GLY A 287 -15.56 7.03 3.63
CA GLY A 287 -16.73 7.73 4.14
C GLY A 287 -18.04 6.94 4.10
N TYR A 288 -18.02 5.70 3.64
CA TYR A 288 -19.20 4.81 3.56
C TYR A 288 -19.20 3.68 4.61
N GLY A 289 -18.09 3.47 5.30
CA GLY A 289 -17.99 2.67 6.52
C GLY A 289 -17.99 3.58 7.75
N HIS A 290 -17.02 4.47 7.81
CA HIS A 290 -16.85 5.47 8.86
C HIS A 290 -17.13 6.88 8.31
N GLY A 291 -17.73 7.75 9.16
CA GLY A 291 -18.10 9.11 8.76
C GLY A 291 -16.89 10.04 8.52
N ALA A 292 -17.15 11.17 7.85
CA ALA A 292 -16.13 12.16 7.51
C ALA A 292 -15.36 12.73 8.72
N SER A 293 -15.95 12.69 9.93
CA SER A 293 -15.27 13.15 11.14
C SER A 293 -14.06 12.27 11.49
N LEU A 294 -14.18 10.94 11.42
CA LEU A 294 -13.05 10.03 11.63
C LEU A 294 -12.00 10.20 10.52
N TRP A 295 -12.42 10.33 9.27
CA TRP A 295 -11.49 10.56 8.16
C TRP A 295 -10.75 11.89 8.29
N LYS A 296 -11.37 12.91 8.89
CA LYS A 296 -10.69 14.17 9.22
C LYS A 296 -9.60 13.97 10.29
N GLU A 297 -9.89 13.19 11.33
CA GLU A 297 -8.90 12.83 12.35
C GLU A 297 -7.74 12.02 11.77
N ILE A 298 -8.04 11.06 10.89
CA ILE A 298 -7.05 10.26 10.17
C ILE A 298 -6.14 11.14 9.30
N VAL A 299 -6.71 12.00 8.45
CA VAL A 299 -5.92 12.89 7.59
C VAL A 299 -5.09 13.86 8.42
N LYS A 300 -5.66 14.38 9.53
CA LYS A 300 -4.92 15.21 10.48
C LYS A 300 -3.73 14.46 11.09
N ALA A 301 -3.91 13.21 11.50
CA ALA A 301 -2.82 12.41 12.07
C ALA A 301 -1.66 12.22 11.07
N TYR A 302 -1.94 11.98 9.77
CA TYR A 302 -0.90 11.98 8.73
C TYR A 302 -0.17 13.32 8.62
N MET A 303 -0.90 14.45 8.72
CA MET A 303 -0.28 15.79 8.71
C MET A 303 0.59 16.01 9.96
N ASP A 304 0.09 15.63 11.15
CA ASP A 304 0.77 15.81 12.44
C ASP A 304 2.12 15.07 12.51
N VAL A 305 2.22 13.89 11.88
CA VAL A 305 3.47 13.13 11.81
C VAL A 305 4.40 13.54 10.66
N GLY A 306 4.01 14.55 9.87
CA GLY A 306 4.80 15.01 8.73
C GLY A 306 4.91 13.97 7.61
N TYR A 307 3.84 13.21 7.34
CA TYR A 307 3.82 12.22 6.28
C TYR A 307 4.07 12.84 4.90
N GLU A 308 5.00 12.26 4.15
CA GLU A 308 5.50 12.80 2.87
C GLU A 308 4.97 12.08 1.62
N GLY A 309 4.22 10.99 1.80
CA GLY A 309 3.65 10.21 0.70
C GLY A 309 2.39 10.81 0.11
N ILE A 310 1.51 9.94 -0.39
CA ILE A 310 0.19 10.28 -0.90
C ILE A 310 -0.90 9.58 -0.09
N LEU A 311 -2.09 10.11 -0.09
CA LEU A 311 -3.30 9.41 0.33
C LEU A 311 -3.83 8.66 -0.90
N SER A 312 -3.45 7.39 -1.05
CA SER A 312 -3.78 6.55 -2.20
C SER A 312 -5.15 5.91 -2.00
N ILE A 313 -6.14 6.32 -2.79
CA ILE A 313 -7.45 5.69 -2.77
C ILE A 313 -7.32 4.28 -3.33
N GLU A 314 -7.62 3.28 -2.51
CA GLU A 314 -7.85 1.92 -2.95
C GLU A 314 -9.34 1.61 -2.77
N ASN A 315 -10.01 1.27 -3.87
CA ASN A 315 -11.44 1.02 -3.83
C ASN A 315 -11.76 -0.42 -4.22
N GLU A 316 -12.20 -1.17 -3.23
CA GLU A 316 -12.67 -2.56 -3.33
C GLU A 316 -14.09 -2.70 -2.75
N ASP A 317 -14.90 -1.63 -2.86
CA ASP A 317 -16.29 -1.63 -2.41
C ASP A 317 -17.12 -2.59 -3.27
N PRO A 318 -17.69 -3.68 -2.72
CA PRO A 318 -18.48 -4.63 -3.51
C PRO A 318 -19.89 -4.10 -3.87
N ILE A 319 -20.30 -2.97 -3.29
CA ILE A 319 -21.64 -2.42 -3.46
C ILE A 319 -21.66 -1.31 -4.51
N LEU A 320 -20.61 -0.48 -4.55
CA LEU A 320 -20.50 0.64 -5.49
C LEU A 320 -19.69 0.23 -6.72
N PRO A 321 -20.04 0.69 -7.92
CA PRO A 321 -19.14 0.60 -9.07
C PRO A 321 -17.79 1.25 -8.76
N GLY A 322 -16.69 0.64 -9.24
CA GLY A 322 -15.34 1.06 -8.85
C GLY A 322 -15.04 2.54 -9.07
N ASP A 323 -15.43 3.09 -10.22
CA ASP A 323 -15.23 4.51 -10.55
C ASP A 323 -16.08 5.45 -9.67
N VAL A 324 -17.31 5.03 -9.32
CA VAL A 324 -18.17 5.77 -8.38
C VAL A 324 -17.54 5.76 -6.97
N GLY A 325 -17.00 4.62 -6.54
CA GLY A 325 -16.31 4.51 -5.24
C GLY A 325 -15.11 5.44 -5.16
N VAL A 326 -14.28 5.53 -6.21
CA VAL A 326 -13.15 6.46 -6.27
C VAL A 326 -13.62 7.92 -6.24
N GLU A 327 -14.67 8.28 -7.01
CA GLU A 327 -15.24 9.63 -7.00
C GLU A 327 -15.69 10.05 -5.59
N ARG A 328 -16.40 9.16 -4.88
CA ARG A 328 -16.87 9.40 -3.51
C ARG A 328 -15.72 9.54 -2.52
N ALA A 329 -14.74 8.64 -2.58
CA ALA A 329 -13.54 8.71 -1.75
C ALA A 329 -12.76 10.02 -1.98
N ALA A 330 -12.56 10.41 -3.24
CA ALA A 330 -11.91 11.65 -3.62
C ALA A 330 -12.65 12.87 -3.06
N TYR A 331 -13.97 12.88 -3.12
CA TYR A 331 -14.80 13.96 -2.58
C TYR A 331 -14.59 14.11 -1.05
N VAL A 332 -14.70 13.00 -0.30
CA VAL A 332 -14.52 13.03 1.16
C VAL A 332 -13.12 13.48 1.53
N LEU A 333 -12.09 12.87 0.96
CA LEU A 333 -10.69 13.18 1.28
C LEU A 333 -10.31 14.62 0.94
N LYS A 334 -10.79 15.16 -0.19
CA LYS A 334 -10.55 16.56 -0.57
C LYS A 334 -11.20 17.52 0.40
N ASN A 335 -12.46 17.27 0.78
CA ASN A 335 -13.18 18.14 1.71
C ASN A 335 -12.50 18.17 3.07
N VAL A 336 -12.21 17.02 3.67
CA VAL A 336 -11.55 16.96 4.98
C VAL A 336 -10.15 17.58 4.94
N ARG A 337 -9.39 17.33 3.86
CA ARG A 337 -8.07 17.97 3.67
C ARG A 337 -8.16 19.49 3.58
N ASN A 338 -9.10 19.98 2.77
CA ASN A 338 -9.28 21.43 2.58
C ASN A 338 -9.73 22.10 3.88
N GLU A 339 -10.66 21.51 4.63
CA GLU A 339 -11.04 22.00 5.96
C GLU A 339 -9.83 22.10 6.91
N LEU A 340 -8.93 21.11 6.90
CA LEU A 340 -7.72 21.12 7.73
C LEU A 340 -6.70 22.18 7.28
N LEU A 341 -6.68 22.51 5.99
CA LEU A 341 -5.83 23.56 5.42
C LEU A 341 -6.46 24.97 5.48
N GLY A 342 -7.73 25.08 5.84
CA GLY A 342 -8.46 26.34 5.86
C GLY A 342 -8.73 26.92 4.46
N THR A 343 -8.92 26.04 3.45
CA THR A 343 -9.12 26.42 2.04
C THR A 343 -10.44 25.91 1.47
#